data_6e12c775ec0ed01b29f58e8927714a96
#
_entry.id   6e12c775ec0ed01b29f58e8927714a96
#
_cell.length_a   1.000
_cell.length_b   1.000
_cell.length_c   1.000
_cell.angle_alpha   90.00
_cell.angle_beta   90.00
_cell.angle_gamma   90.00
#
_symmetry.space_group_name_H-M   'P 1'
#
loop_
_entity.id
_entity.type
_entity.pdbx_description
1 polymer ?
#
loop_
_entity_poly.entity_id
_entity_poly.type
_entity_poly.pdbx_seq_one_letter_code
_entity_poly.pdbx_strand_id
1 'polypeptide(L)'
;SQGSAVDQAASLVMTAREEGHRDPNWGMRLLDEAEEDIERSLSLAGDVEALQADSLDAVNKAEDLAPIVKRPRKAWDTGQREVELGSLREGEALFRQAKKRANEIIEWWEMAETAIRDGSALLAKAEHAPESLEEILADARKKLYAEKPMKAYEFAMVIPDQLAASGDAMEIAEESVKKAAKQLKSADGINKESLEERLERSETALESGETLEGIPGCAG
;
A
#
# COMPACT_ATOMS: atom_id res chain seq x y z
N SER A 1 -17.30 -23.87 -12.21
CA SER A 1 -17.01 -25.27 -12.51
C SER A 1 -17.39 -25.61 -13.94
N GLN A 2 -16.39 -25.86 -14.79
CA GLN A 2 -16.66 -26.37 -16.17
C GLN A 2 -17.42 -27.68 -16.13
N GLY A 3 -17.14 -28.58 -15.17
CA GLY A 3 -17.85 -29.84 -15.00
C GLY A 3 -19.37 -29.62 -14.86
N SER A 4 -19.79 -28.64 -14.04
CA SER A 4 -21.23 -28.41 -13.84
C SER A 4 -21.93 -27.80 -15.06
N ALA A 5 -21.29 -26.95 -15.86
CA ALA A 5 -21.89 -26.37 -17.06
C ALA A 5 -21.98 -27.40 -18.21
N VAL A 6 -20.95 -28.23 -18.39
CA VAL A 6 -20.97 -29.36 -19.35
C VAL A 6 -22.00 -30.42 -18.95
N ASP A 7 -22.08 -30.72 -17.63
CA ASP A 7 -23.08 -31.65 -17.11
C ASP A 7 -24.51 -31.11 -17.25
N GLN A 8 -24.69 -29.80 -17.07
CA GLN A 8 -25.97 -29.13 -17.28
C GLN A 8 -26.37 -29.15 -18.77
N ALA A 9 -25.45 -28.78 -19.67
CA ALA A 9 -25.70 -28.83 -21.09
C ALA A 9 -25.99 -30.27 -21.56
N ALA A 10 -25.25 -31.27 -21.07
CA ALA A 10 -25.51 -32.67 -21.35
C ALA A 10 -26.90 -33.11 -20.86
N SER A 11 -27.33 -32.65 -19.68
CA SER A 11 -28.69 -32.92 -19.16
C SER A 11 -29.77 -32.28 -20.03
N LEU A 12 -29.56 -31.03 -20.49
CA LEU A 12 -30.50 -30.35 -21.41
C LEU A 12 -30.60 -31.11 -22.75
N VAL A 13 -29.50 -31.56 -23.32
CA VAL A 13 -29.49 -32.37 -24.56
C VAL A 13 -30.23 -33.69 -24.38
N MET A 14 -30.02 -34.36 -23.24
CA MET A 14 -30.76 -35.60 -22.94
C MET A 14 -32.26 -35.35 -22.81
N THR A 15 -32.66 -34.32 -22.09
CA THR A 15 -34.08 -33.93 -21.93
C THR A 15 -34.70 -33.55 -23.29
N ALA A 16 -33.94 -32.79 -24.14
CA ALA A 16 -34.37 -32.44 -25.49
C ALA A 16 -34.63 -33.67 -26.37
N ARG A 17 -33.74 -34.69 -26.24
CA ARG A 17 -33.90 -35.96 -26.98
C ARG A 17 -35.14 -36.76 -26.51
N GLU A 18 -35.43 -36.77 -25.23
CA GLU A 18 -36.54 -37.52 -24.67
C GLU A 18 -37.88 -36.82 -24.95
N GLU A 19 -37.98 -35.52 -24.73
CA GLU A 19 -39.20 -34.73 -24.85
C GLU A 19 -39.44 -34.20 -26.27
N GLY A 20 -38.41 -34.05 -27.11
CA GLY A 20 -38.49 -33.51 -28.46
C GLY A 20 -39.40 -34.36 -29.41
N HIS A 21 -39.63 -35.64 -29.08
CA HIS A 21 -40.60 -36.48 -29.82
C HIS A 21 -42.04 -36.07 -29.53
N ARG A 22 -42.30 -35.48 -28.36
CA ARG A 22 -43.65 -35.04 -27.93
C ARG A 22 -43.89 -33.58 -28.29
N ASP A 23 -42.89 -32.72 -28.09
CA ASP A 23 -42.95 -31.30 -28.41
C ASP A 23 -41.62 -30.90 -29.07
N PRO A 24 -41.54 -30.86 -30.41
CA PRO A 24 -40.34 -30.50 -31.16
C PRO A 24 -39.87 -29.06 -30.86
N ASN A 25 -40.79 -28.13 -30.64
CA ASN A 25 -40.44 -26.74 -30.35
C ASN A 25 -39.77 -26.58 -28.94
N TRP A 26 -40.23 -27.42 -27.99
CA TRP A 26 -39.60 -27.46 -26.68
C TRP A 26 -38.22 -28.11 -26.76
N GLY A 27 -38.06 -29.20 -27.49
CA GLY A 27 -36.78 -29.87 -27.74
C GLY A 27 -35.75 -28.91 -28.37
N MET A 28 -36.17 -28.11 -29.34
CA MET A 28 -35.28 -27.11 -29.97
C MET A 28 -34.83 -26.05 -28.96
N ARG A 29 -35.72 -25.51 -28.14
CA ARG A 29 -35.34 -24.51 -27.12
C ARG A 29 -34.33 -25.05 -26.10
N LEU A 30 -34.44 -26.32 -25.71
CA LEU A 30 -33.46 -26.95 -24.80
C LEU A 30 -32.12 -27.13 -25.44
N LEU A 31 -32.07 -27.40 -26.77
CA LEU A 31 -30.81 -27.48 -27.52
C LEU A 31 -30.14 -26.09 -27.66
N ASP A 32 -30.93 -25.06 -27.96
CA ASP A 32 -30.44 -23.67 -28.03
C ASP A 32 -29.84 -23.22 -26.68
N GLU A 33 -30.51 -23.54 -25.56
CA GLU A 33 -30.04 -23.26 -24.21
C GLU A 33 -28.73 -24.02 -23.90
N ALA A 34 -28.64 -25.28 -24.29
CA ALA A 34 -27.43 -26.09 -24.13
C ALA A 34 -26.24 -25.51 -24.94
N GLU A 35 -26.50 -25.07 -26.16
CA GLU A 35 -25.48 -24.43 -27.02
C GLU A 35 -24.98 -23.12 -26.41
N GLU A 36 -25.88 -22.25 -25.96
CA GLU A 36 -25.50 -21.01 -25.26
C GLU A 36 -24.71 -21.26 -23.98
N ASP A 37 -25.02 -22.28 -23.18
CA ASP A 37 -24.28 -22.64 -21.98
C ASP A 37 -22.86 -23.12 -22.30
N ILE A 38 -22.72 -23.92 -23.38
CA ILE A 38 -21.41 -24.37 -23.87
C ILE A 38 -20.58 -23.18 -24.37
N GLU A 39 -21.15 -22.31 -25.20
CA GLU A 39 -20.45 -21.14 -25.74
C GLU A 39 -19.99 -20.21 -24.62
N ARG A 40 -20.84 -19.93 -23.63
CA ARG A 40 -20.48 -19.14 -22.44
C ARG A 40 -19.33 -19.76 -21.65
N SER A 41 -19.33 -21.07 -21.50
CA SER A 41 -18.28 -21.80 -20.78
C SER A 41 -16.95 -21.78 -21.53
N LEU A 42 -16.97 -21.94 -22.87
CA LEU A 42 -15.78 -21.87 -23.71
C LEU A 42 -15.19 -20.45 -23.72
N SER A 43 -16.03 -19.42 -23.83
CA SER A 43 -15.59 -18.01 -23.75
C SER A 43 -14.91 -17.73 -22.42
N LEU A 44 -15.52 -18.13 -21.30
CA LEU A 44 -14.93 -17.96 -19.96
C LEU A 44 -13.58 -18.68 -19.83
N ALA A 45 -13.48 -19.90 -20.37
CA ALA A 45 -12.22 -20.65 -20.33
C ALA A 45 -11.10 -19.92 -21.10
N GLY A 46 -11.40 -19.39 -22.28
CA GLY A 46 -10.44 -18.60 -23.08
C GLY A 46 -10.01 -17.31 -22.37
N ASP A 47 -10.96 -16.61 -21.73
CA ASP A 47 -10.68 -15.39 -20.98
C ASP A 47 -9.77 -15.69 -19.77
N VAL A 48 -10.02 -16.79 -19.06
CA VAL A 48 -9.21 -17.21 -17.91
C VAL A 48 -7.79 -17.60 -18.34
N GLU A 49 -7.64 -18.31 -19.46
CA GLU A 49 -6.33 -18.69 -20.01
C GLU A 49 -5.50 -17.45 -20.40
N ALA A 50 -6.11 -16.50 -21.10
CA ALA A 50 -5.45 -15.24 -21.46
C ALA A 50 -5.03 -14.46 -20.21
N LEU A 51 -5.91 -14.36 -19.21
CA LEU A 51 -5.62 -13.67 -17.96
C LEU A 51 -4.54 -14.39 -17.14
N GLN A 52 -4.50 -15.72 -17.15
CA GLN A 52 -3.44 -16.52 -16.51
C GLN A 52 -2.07 -16.16 -17.09
N ALA A 53 -1.95 -16.12 -18.41
CA ALA A 53 -0.70 -15.76 -19.09
C ALA A 53 -0.28 -14.32 -18.77
N ASP A 54 -1.20 -13.36 -18.87
CA ASP A 54 -0.96 -11.95 -18.60
C ASP A 54 -0.55 -11.70 -17.13
N SER A 55 -1.20 -12.41 -16.20
CA SER A 55 -0.89 -12.27 -14.76
C SER A 55 0.46 -12.89 -14.41
N LEU A 56 0.86 -13.98 -15.09
CA LEU A 56 2.18 -14.59 -14.91
C LEU A 56 3.29 -13.66 -15.40
N ASP A 57 3.11 -13.04 -16.57
CA ASP A 57 4.06 -12.06 -17.10
C ASP A 57 4.26 -10.88 -16.13
N ALA A 58 3.17 -10.35 -15.59
CA ALA A 58 3.24 -9.28 -14.58
C ALA A 58 3.96 -9.74 -13.29
N VAL A 59 3.68 -10.95 -12.79
CA VAL A 59 4.35 -11.50 -11.60
C VAL A 59 5.84 -11.69 -11.84
N ASN A 60 6.24 -12.23 -13.00
CA ASN A 60 7.65 -12.41 -13.36
C ASN A 60 8.38 -11.06 -13.43
N LYS A 61 7.78 -10.05 -14.08
CA LYS A 61 8.36 -8.68 -14.11
C LYS A 61 8.52 -8.07 -12.72
N ALA A 62 7.56 -8.30 -11.82
CA ALA A 62 7.68 -7.83 -10.45
C ALA A 62 8.81 -8.55 -9.69
N GLU A 63 9.00 -9.86 -9.93
CA GLU A 63 10.08 -10.67 -9.34
C GLU A 63 11.46 -10.26 -9.84
N ASP A 64 11.57 -9.82 -11.09
CA ASP A 64 12.82 -9.29 -11.65
C ASP A 64 13.19 -7.93 -11.02
N LEU A 65 12.18 -7.15 -10.60
CA LEU A 65 12.36 -5.80 -10.06
C LEU A 65 12.57 -5.79 -8.54
N ALA A 66 11.84 -6.61 -7.81
CA ALA A 66 11.77 -6.55 -6.35
C ALA A 66 12.23 -7.87 -5.70
N PRO A 67 13.04 -7.81 -4.62
CA PRO A 67 13.56 -9.02 -3.96
C PRO A 67 12.49 -9.82 -3.20
N ILE A 68 11.30 -9.24 -3.01
CA ILE A 68 10.20 -9.86 -2.26
C ILE A 68 8.89 -9.70 -3.04
N VAL A 69 8.43 -10.80 -3.66
CA VAL A 69 7.17 -10.85 -4.42
C VAL A 69 6.40 -12.12 -4.06
N LYS A 70 6.06 -12.28 -2.77
CA LYS A 70 5.39 -13.49 -2.26
C LYS A 70 3.88 -13.48 -2.50
N ARG A 71 3.25 -12.32 -2.33
CA ARG A 71 1.79 -12.20 -2.41
C ARG A 71 1.24 -12.35 -3.82
N PRO A 72 1.80 -11.69 -4.84
CA PRO A 72 1.39 -11.90 -6.23
C PRO A 72 1.61 -13.35 -6.65
N ARG A 73 2.79 -13.93 -6.41
CA ARG A 73 3.12 -15.31 -6.74
C ARG A 73 2.16 -16.30 -6.08
N LYS A 74 1.91 -16.17 -4.78
CA LYS A 74 0.96 -17.02 -4.05
C LYS A 74 -0.45 -16.93 -4.62
N ALA A 75 -0.92 -15.73 -4.99
CA ALA A 75 -2.23 -15.56 -5.58
C ALA A 75 -2.31 -16.26 -6.95
N TRP A 76 -1.25 -16.14 -7.77
CA TRP A 76 -1.16 -16.80 -9.06
C TRP A 76 -1.16 -18.34 -8.93
N ASP A 77 -0.29 -18.89 -8.07
CA ASP A 77 -0.20 -20.34 -7.82
C ASP A 77 -1.53 -20.91 -7.28
N THR A 78 -2.24 -20.16 -6.45
CA THR A 78 -3.56 -20.59 -5.95
C THR A 78 -4.59 -20.53 -7.06
N GLY A 79 -4.58 -19.48 -7.90
CA GLY A 79 -5.46 -19.39 -9.07
C GLY A 79 -5.28 -20.54 -10.06
N GLN A 80 -4.04 -20.94 -10.31
CA GLN A 80 -3.76 -22.11 -11.15
C GLN A 80 -4.39 -23.39 -10.59
N ARG A 81 -4.26 -23.63 -9.30
CA ARG A 81 -4.87 -24.79 -8.63
C ARG A 81 -6.40 -24.78 -8.72
N GLU A 82 -7.02 -23.63 -8.54
CA GLU A 82 -8.47 -23.49 -8.67
C GLU A 82 -8.94 -23.82 -10.10
N VAL A 83 -8.21 -23.36 -11.11
CA VAL A 83 -8.48 -23.70 -12.51
C VAL A 83 -8.32 -25.21 -12.75
N GLU A 84 -7.26 -25.83 -12.25
CA GLU A 84 -7.03 -27.28 -12.33
C GLU A 84 -8.17 -28.09 -11.67
N LEU A 85 -8.78 -27.53 -10.60
CA LEU A 85 -9.95 -28.10 -9.92
C LEU A 85 -11.28 -27.79 -10.63
N GLY A 86 -11.25 -27.04 -11.74
CA GLY A 86 -12.43 -26.66 -12.50
C GLY A 86 -13.15 -25.40 -11.97
N SER A 87 -12.58 -24.69 -10.98
CA SER A 87 -13.12 -23.47 -10.40
C SER A 87 -12.65 -22.24 -11.19
N LEU A 88 -13.14 -22.07 -12.44
CA LEU A 88 -12.65 -21.02 -13.36
C LEU A 88 -12.84 -19.60 -12.82
N ARG A 89 -13.98 -19.31 -12.17
CA ARG A 89 -14.27 -17.96 -11.63
C ARG A 89 -13.36 -17.58 -10.46
N GLU A 90 -13.10 -18.54 -9.59
CA GLU A 90 -12.17 -18.39 -8.47
C GLU A 90 -10.74 -18.20 -8.99
N GLY A 91 -10.35 -18.98 -9.99
CA GLY A 91 -9.07 -18.83 -10.69
C GLY A 91 -8.93 -17.44 -11.33
N GLU A 92 -9.95 -16.99 -12.06
CA GLU A 92 -10.00 -15.66 -12.66
C GLU A 92 -9.80 -14.55 -11.63
N ALA A 93 -10.52 -14.60 -10.51
CA ALA A 93 -10.41 -13.61 -9.44
C ALA A 93 -8.99 -13.56 -8.84
N LEU A 94 -8.35 -14.72 -8.66
CA LEU A 94 -7.00 -14.85 -8.14
C LEU A 94 -5.95 -14.35 -9.14
N PHE A 95 -6.09 -14.61 -10.43
CA PHE A 95 -5.20 -14.07 -11.46
C PHE A 95 -5.31 -12.55 -11.57
N ARG A 96 -6.53 -11.99 -11.52
CA ARG A 96 -6.74 -10.53 -11.44
C ARG A 96 -6.06 -9.93 -10.22
N GLN A 97 -6.15 -10.59 -9.07
CA GLN A 97 -5.51 -10.15 -7.84
C GLN A 97 -3.97 -10.22 -7.94
N ALA A 98 -3.42 -11.30 -8.51
CA ALA A 98 -2.00 -11.45 -8.75
C ALA A 98 -1.47 -10.33 -9.64
N LYS A 99 -2.12 -10.10 -10.81
CA LYS A 99 -1.77 -9.04 -11.77
C LYS A 99 -1.82 -7.65 -11.13
N LYS A 100 -2.89 -7.34 -10.39
CA LYS A 100 -3.02 -6.04 -9.71
C LYS A 100 -1.89 -5.77 -8.73
N ARG A 101 -1.55 -6.76 -7.89
CA ARG A 101 -0.46 -6.63 -6.91
C ARG A 101 0.92 -6.57 -7.55
N ALA A 102 1.13 -7.35 -8.61
CA ALA A 102 2.37 -7.30 -9.37
C ALA A 102 2.57 -5.92 -10.03
N ASN A 103 1.54 -5.38 -10.66
CA ASN A 103 1.59 -4.06 -11.29
C ASN A 103 1.84 -2.94 -10.25
N GLU A 104 1.26 -3.04 -9.05
CA GLU A 104 1.55 -2.10 -7.95
C GLU A 104 3.04 -2.13 -7.56
N ILE A 105 3.66 -3.32 -7.54
CA ILE A 105 5.10 -3.45 -7.29
C ILE A 105 5.89 -2.86 -8.45
N ILE A 106 5.56 -3.17 -9.70
CA ILE A 106 6.25 -2.65 -10.89
C ILE A 106 6.23 -1.12 -10.93
N GLU A 107 5.09 -0.53 -10.59
CA GLU A 107 4.90 0.92 -10.64
C GLU A 107 5.61 1.67 -9.50
N TRP A 108 5.60 1.13 -8.28
CA TRP A 108 5.95 1.90 -7.08
C TRP A 108 7.23 1.46 -6.38
N TRP A 109 7.80 0.29 -6.70
CA TRP A 109 8.94 -0.26 -5.94
C TRP A 109 10.16 0.66 -5.96
N GLU A 110 10.64 1.02 -7.14
CA GLU A 110 11.83 1.86 -7.30
C GLU A 110 11.64 3.26 -6.70
N MET A 111 10.44 3.83 -6.85
CA MET A 111 10.12 5.13 -6.26
C MET A 111 10.13 5.06 -4.73
N ALA A 112 9.55 4.02 -4.16
CA ALA A 112 9.52 3.82 -2.71
C ALA A 112 10.92 3.59 -2.14
N GLU A 113 11.74 2.77 -2.81
CA GLU A 113 13.12 2.50 -2.40
C GLU A 113 13.95 3.78 -2.45
N THR A 114 13.81 4.57 -3.51
CA THR A 114 14.48 5.85 -3.67
C THR A 114 14.05 6.84 -2.58
N ALA A 115 12.75 7.01 -2.34
CA ALA A 115 12.23 7.91 -1.31
C ALA A 115 12.71 7.51 0.10
N ILE A 116 12.74 6.21 0.42
CA ILE A 116 13.26 5.71 1.69
C ILE A 116 14.76 5.98 1.83
N ARG A 117 15.54 5.77 0.77
CA ARG A 117 16.97 6.06 0.76
C ARG A 117 17.26 7.54 0.95
N ASP A 118 16.53 8.38 0.22
CA ASP A 118 16.71 9.84 0.26
C ASP A 118 16.25 10.40 1.62
N GLY A 119 15.10 9.93 2.16
CA GLY A 119 14.66 10.25 3.52
C GLY A 119 15.67 9.84 4.58
N SER A 120 16.25 8.64 4.47
CA SER A 120 17.32 8.18 5.37
C SER A 120 18.57 9.06 5.29
N ALA A 121 18.95 9.51 4.08
CA ALA A 121 20.10 10.38 3.89
C ALA A 121 19.86 11.80 4.43
N LEU A 122 18.62 12.30 4.36
CA LEU A 122 18.24 13.58 4.95
C LEU A 122 18.30 13.54 6.48
N LEU A 123 17.71 12.51 7.10
CA LEU A 123 17.75 12.33 8.56
C LEU A 123 19.19 12.19 9.08
N ALA A 124 20.04 11.44 8.37
CA ALA A 124 21.44 11.27 8.75
C ALA A 124 22.28 12.57 8.68
N LYS A 125 21.84 13.57 7.90
CA LYS A 125 22.50 14.88 7.78
C LYS A 125 21.93 15.92 8.73
N ALA A 126 20.74 15.70 9.24
CA ALA A 126 20.10 16.64 10.15
C ALA A 126 20.82 16.62 11.49
N GLU A 127 21.15 17.80 12.02
CA GLU A 127 21.80 17.96 13.32
C GLU A 127 20.86 17.55 14.45
N HIS A 128 19.56 17.82 14.28
CA HIS A 128 18.49 17.43 15.18
C HIS A 128 17.31 16.86 14.37
N ALA A 129 17.28 15.54 14.21
CA ALA A 129 16.16 14.86 13.59
C ALA A 129 15.17 14.42 14.68
N PRO A 130 13.87 14.80 14.59
CA PRO A 130 12.86 14.30 15.51
C PRO A 130 12.77 12.76 15.44
N GLU A 131 12.68 12.11 16.61
CA GLU A 131 12.55 10.63 16.70
C GLU A 131 11.33 10.12 15.93
N SER A 132 10.25 10.90 15.87
CA SER A 132 9.06 10.59 15.09
C SER A 132 9.32 10.38 13.59
N LEU A 133 10.32 11.06 13.01
CA LEU A 133 10.69 10.89 11.60
C LEU A 133 11.47 9.59 11.37
N GLU A 134 12.25 9.15 12.34
CA GLU A 134 12.90 7.84 12.29
C GLU A 134 11.87 6.70 12.35
N GLU A 135 10.82 6.86 13.17
CA GLU A 135 9.70 5.92 13.22
C GLU A 135 8.94 5.86 11.89
N ILE A 136 8.67 7.02 11.27
CA ILE A 136 8.04 7.09 9.95
C ILE A 136 8.89 6.38 8.90
N LEU A 137 10.21 6.57 8.90
CA LEU A 137 11.13 5.88 8.00
C LEU A 137 11.15 4.37 8.23
N ALA A 138 11.13 3.94 9.50
CA ALA A 138 11.06 2.52 9.86
C ALA A 138 9.73 1.89 9.39
N ASP A 139 8.62 2.60 9.54
CA ASP A 139 7.31 2.17 9.04
C ASP A 139 7.25 2.13 7.51
N ALA A 140 7.87 3.09 6.81
CA ALA A 140 8.00 3.05 5.35
C ALA A 140 8.73 1.77 4.90
N ARG A 141 9.87 1.45 5.51
CA ARG A 141 10.62 0.20 5.25
C ARG A 141 9.75 -1.03 5.51
N LYS A 142 9.05 -1.07 6.63
CA LYS A 142 8.15 -2.17 6.98
C LYS A 142 7.01 -2.34 5.96
N LYS A 143 6.45 -1.25 5.42
CA LYS A 143 5.44 -1.30 4.34
C LYS A 143 6.04 -1.86 3.06
N LEU A 144 7.26 -1.46 2.69
CA LEU A 144 7.95 -1.98 1.50
C LEU A 144 8.17 -3.49 1.62
N TYR A 145 8.71 -3.98 2.75
CA TYR A 145 8.87 -5.41 3.01
C TYR A 145 7.56 -6.19 3.11
N ALA A 146 6.44 -5.51 3.40
CA ALA A 146 5.09 -6.09 3.37
C ALA A 146 4.44 -6.07 1.97
N GLU A 147 5.23 -5.79 0.91
CA GLU A 147 4.78 -5.70 -0.49
C GLU A 147 3.66 -4.65 -0.68
N LYS A 148 3.85 -3.47 -0.08
CA LYS A 148 2.97 -2.29 -0.17
C LYS A 148 3.78 -1.06 -0.58
N PRO A 149 4.40 -1.04 -1.78
CA PRO A 149 5.36 -0.01 -2.15
C PRO A 149 4.72 1.38 -2.27
N MET A 150 3.49 1.52 -2.78
CA MET A 150 2.78 2.79 -2.82
C MET A 150 2.67 3.42 -1.41
N LYS A 151 2.28 2.62 -0.41
CA LYS A 151 2.20 3.12 0.97
C LYS A 151 3.58 3.43 1.55
N ALA A 152 4.60 2.65 1.22
CA ALA A 152 5.96 2.93 1.63
C ALA A 152 6.46 4.26 1.07
N TYR A 153 6.15 4.55 -0.20
CA TYR A 153 6.44 5.82 -0.85
C TYR A 153 5.73 6.99 -0.14
N GLU A 154 4.42 6.87 0.09
CA GLU A 154 3.63 7.89 0.80
C GLU A 154 4.24 8.24 2.17
N PHE A 155 4.64 7.23 2.95
CA PHE A 155 5.30 7.45 4.26
C PHE A 155 6.65 8.13 4.12
N ALA A 156 7.48 7.72 3.17
CA ALA A 156 8.81 8.29 3.00
C ALA A 156 8.78 9.74 2.48
N MET A 157 7.80 10.09 1.63
CA MET A 157 7.65 11.42 1.05
C MET A 157 7.24 12.51 2.06
N VAL A 158 6.75 12.13 3.23
CA VAL A 158 6.42 13.09 4.30
C VAL A 158 7.67 13.61 5.02
N ILE A 159 8.77 12.86 4.98
CA ILE A 159 9.98 13.15 5.77
C ILE A 159 10.61 14.51 5.40
N PRO A 160 10.83 14.87 4.13
CA PRO A 160 11.44 16.16 3.78
C PRO A 160 10.68 17.36 4.31
N ASP A 161 9.35 17.35 4.15
CA ASP A 161 8.49 18.47 4.56
C ASP A 161 8.45 18.61 6.09
N GLN A 162 8.34 17.50 6.81
CA GLN A 162 8.31 17.54 8.28
C GLN A 162 9.69 17.90 8.86
N LEU A 163 10.77 17.47 8.23
CA LEU A 163 12.12 17.85 8.65
C LEU A 163 12.36 19.34 8.45
N ALA A 164 11.92 19.91 7.32
CA ALA A 164 11.98 21.34 7.08
C ALA A 164 11.18 22.14 8.10
N ALA A 165 9.92 21.72 8.36
CA ALA A 165 9.05 22.36 9.35
C ALA A 165 9.64 22.29 10.79
N SER A 166 10.32 21.19 11.13
CA SER A 166 11.02 21.05 12.41
C SER A 166 12.22 21.97 12.51
N GLY A 167 13.00 22.15 11.43
CA GLY A 167 14.11 23.09 11.37
C GLY A 167 13.65 24.54 11.53
N ASP A 168 12.60 24.94 10.83
CA ASP A 168 12.02 26.28 10.95
C ASP A 168 11.51 26.55 12.39
N ALA A 169 10.85 25.56 13.02
CA ALA A 169 10.40 25.68 14.41
C ALA A 169 11.55 25.84 15.40
N MET A 170 12.66 25.12 15.17
CA MET A 170 13.86 25.23 16.00
C MET A 170 14.52 26.60 15.88
N GLU A 171 14.64 27.15 14.66
CA GLU A 171 15.19 28.50 14.43
C GLU A 171 14.34 29.57 15.12
N ILE A 172 13.01 29.50 15.01
CA ILE A 172 12.08 30.40 15.70
C ILE A 172 12.23 30.30 17.22
N ALA A 173 12.38 29.08 17.74
CA ALA A 173 12.56 28.87 19.18
C ALA A 173 13.89 29.44 19.67
N GLU A 174 14.99 29.22 18.96
CA GLU A 174 16.30 29.82 19.27
C GLU A 174 16.27 31.36 19.26
N GLU A 175 15.64 31.97 18.25
CA GLU A 175 15.49 33.41 18.19
C GLU A 175 14.67 33.94 19.38
N SER A 176 13.61 33.21 19.78
CA SER A 176 12.77 33.55 20.90
C SER A 176 13.54 33.50 22.22
N VAL A 177 14.36 32.47 22.44
CA VAL A 177 15.23 32.34 23.62
C VAL A 177 16.29 33.45 23.64
N LYS A 178 16.95 33.71 22.52
CA LYS A 178 17.92 34.84 22.42
C LYS A 178 17.29 36.19 22.76
N LYS A 179 16.04 36.42 22.31
CA LYS A 179 15.28 37.62 22.58
C LYS A 179 14.91 37.72 24.09
N ALA A 180 14.44 36.60 24.66
CA ALA A 180 14.12 36.53 26.09
C ALA A 180 15.36 36.75 26.95
N ALA A 181 16.50 36.14 26.63
CA ALA A 181 17.76 36.35 27.32
C ALA A 181 18.22 37.83 27.29
N LYS A 182 18.04 38.50 26.14
CA LYS A 182 18.35 39.93 26.02
C LYS A 182 17.43 40.80 26.85
N GLN A 183 16.14 40.49 26.88
CA GLN A 183 15.16 41.24 27.73
C GLN A 183 15.43 41.02 29.20
N LEU A 184 15.79 39.82 29.63
CA LEU A 184 16.10 39.48 31.00
C LEU A 184 17.33 40.26 31.53
N LYS A 185 18.37 40.44 30.66
CA LYS A 185 19.53 41.26 31.01
C LYS A 185 19.20 42.74 31.23
N SER A 186 18.12 43.23 30.65
CA SER A 186 17.68 44.62 30.78
C SER A 186 16.57 44.83 31.83
N ALA A 187 16.06 43.74 32.43
CA ALA A 187 15.01 43.80 33.42
C ALA A 187 15.57 43.96 34.85
N ASP A 188 15.10 44.99 35.57
CA ASP A 188 15.32 45.17 37.00
C ASP A 188 14.03 44.84 37.73
N GLY A 189 13.99 43.76 38.56
CA GLY A 189 12.77 43.43 39.29
C GLY A 189 12.84 42.16 40.11
N ILE A 190 11.81 42.01 40.96
CA ILE A 190 11.68 41.03 42.06
C ILE A 190 11.57 39.56 41.57
N ASN A 191 11.35 39.29 40.28
CA ASN A 191 11.16 37.93 39.75
C ASN A 191 12.29 37.48 38.79
N LYS A 192 13.44 38.12 38.84
CA LYS A 192 14.53 37.86 37.90
C LYS A 192 15.05 36.42 38.00
N GLU A 193 15.21 35.91 39.22
CA GLU A 193 15.68 34.54 39.49
C GLU A 193 14.75 33.47 38.91
N SER A 194 13.43 33.64 39.03
CA SER A 194 12.44 32.73 38.42
C SER A 194 12.43 32.79 36.91
N LEU A 195 12.73 33.93 36.31
CA LEU A 195 12.82 34.08 34.86
C LEU A 195 14.13 33.52 34.32
N GLU A 196 15.23 33.66 35.08
CA GLU A 196 16.52 33.03 34.74
C GLU A 196 16.42 31.50 34.75
N GLU A 197 15.77 30.91 35.76
CA GLU A 197 15.53 29.46 35.85
C GLU A 197 14.67 28.95 34.68
N ARG A 198 13.66 29.71 34.26
CA ARG A 198 12.81 29.36 33.09
C ARG A 198 13.58 29.46 31.78
N LEU A 199 14.46 30.46 31.65
CA LEU A 199 15.29 30.61 30.46
C LEU A 199 16.28 29.46 30.34
N GLU A 200 16.97 29.11 31.44
CA GLU A 200 17.91 27.99 31.50
C GLU A 200 17.23 26.64 31.13
N ARG A 201 16.01 26.42 31.59
CA ARG A 201 15.21 25.24 31.17
C ARG A 201 14.90 25.25 29.67
N SER A 202 14.59 26.42 29.10
CA SER A 202 14.30 26.55 27.68
C SER A 202 15.55 26.35 26.82
N GLU A 203 16.72 26.82 27.28
CA GLU A 203 18.00 26.62 26.66
C GLU A 203 18.38 25.11 26.68
N THR A 204 18.18 24.44 27.80
CA THR A 204 18.42 23.01 27.95
C THR A 204 17.50 22.18 27.06
N ALA A 205 16.21 22.53 26.94
CA ALA A 205 15.27 21.87 26.06
C ALA A 205 15.63 22.03 24.57
N LEU A 206 16.11 23.21 24.17
CA LEU A 206 16.62 23.44 22.82
C LEU A 206 17.87 22.60 22.53
N GLU A 207 18.82 22.52 23.46
CA GLU A 207 20.06 21.72 23.31
C GLU A 207 19.75 20.21 23.23
N SER A 208 18.70 19.74 23.93
CA SER A 208 18.26 18.34 23.86
C SER A 208 17.42 18.01 22.62
N GLY A 209 17.00 19.01 21.84
CA GLY A 209 16.11 18.82 20.68
C GLY A 209 14.66 18.53 21.08
N GLU A 210 14.29 18.71 22.37
CA GLU A 210 12.91 18.58 22.83
C GLU A 210 12.09 19.77 22.35
N THR A 211 11.05 19.52 21.56
CA THR A 211 10.12 20.55 21.14
C THR A 211 9.32 21.09 22.32
N LEU A 212 9.17 22.42 22.38
CA LEU A 212 8.53 23.19 23.44
C LEU A 212 7.03 22.85 23.72
N GLU A 213 6.49 21.78 23.21
CA GLU A 213 5.09 21.37 23.43
C GLU A 213 4.77 21.00 24.89
N GLY A 214 5.79 20.90 25.75
CA GLY A 214 5.62 20.53 27.16
C GLY A 214 5.75 21.67 28.17
N ILE A 215 5.97 22.93 27.78
CA ILE A 215 6.16 24.05 28.74
C ILE A 215 4.83 24.78 28.93
N PRO A 216 4.11 24.59 30.08
CA PRO A 216 2.91 25.35 30.37
C PRO A 216 3.28 26.81 30.65
N GLY A 217 2.90 27.71 29.75
CA GLY A 217 3.01 29.15 29.99
C GLY A 217 3.56 30.01 28.87
N CYS A 218 3.77 29.53 27.66
CA CYS A 218 4.15 30.35 26.48
C CYS A 218 3.00 30.70 25.55
N ALA A 219 1.74 30.54 25.96
CA ALA A 219 0.56 31.03 25.23
C ALA A 219 0.01 32.24 26.00
N GLY A 220 0.34 33.47 25.50
CA GLY A 220 -0.17 34.74 26.05
C GLY A 220 0.41 35.91 25.29
#